data_692c45491fd6a089ede2960a0bb50e9b
#
_entry.id   692c45491fd6a089ede2960a0bb50e9b
#
_cell.length_a   1.000
_cell.length_b   1.000
_cell.length_c   1.000
_cell.angle_alpha   90.00
_cell.angle_beta   90.00
_cell.angle_gamma   90.00
#
_symmetry.space_group_name_H-M   'P 1'
#
loop_
_entity.id
_entity.type
_entity.pdbx_description
1 polymer ?
#
loop_
_entity_poly.entity_id
_entity_poly.type
_entity_poly.pdbx_seq_one_letter_code
_entity_poly.pdbx_strand_id
1 'polypeptide(L)'
;MEITAKEVAKLRDITGVGMMACKKALVECNGDIDAACEYLRKQGLAVVAKKASRIAAEGAARAYISEDKHTGALVEVNCETDFVAKSDVFVELCQDVAKAAVDNNIDDVEKLKAVKTAKGTVDELITAATTKTGEKISLRRVALQTNKDGIEEAYIHMGGKMGTLVELKTEGVTAANLGDVV
;
A
#
# COMPACT_ATOMS: atom_id res chain seq x y z
N MET A 1 -16.02 -20.87 25.46
CA MET A 1 -16.77 -19.62 25.20
C MET A 1 -17.32 -19.70 23.77
N GLU A 2 -18.59 -19.41 23.57
CA GLU A 2 -19.20 -19.49 22.24
C GLU A 2 -18.95 -18.14 21.54
N ILE A 3 -18.19 -18.16 20.43
CA ILE A 3 -17.88 -16.97 19.64
C ILE A 3 -19.06 -16.66 18.73
N THR A 4 -19.63 -15.48 18.87
CA THR A 4 -20.80 -15.04 18.11
C THR A 4 -20.41 -14.56 16.69
N ALA A 5 -21.35 -14.67 15.75
CA ALA A 5 -21.17 -14.14 14.39
C ALA A 5 -20.88 -12.62 14.38
N LYS A 6 -21.42 -11.88 15.38
CA LYS A 6 -21.21 -10.43 15.53
C LYS A 6 -19.77 -10.09 15.92
N GLU A 7 -19.15 -10.86 16.80
CA GLU A 7 -17.74 -10.69 17.18
C GLU A 7 -16.81 -11.00 16.01
N VAL A 8 -17.12 -12.06 15.25
CA VAL A 8 -16.37 -12.41 14.04
C VAL A 8 -16.47 -11.31 12.98
N ALA A 9 -17.68 -10.74 12.76
CA ALA A 9 -17.87 -9.63 11.83
C ALA A 9 -17.07 -8.40 12.28
N LYS A 10 -17.14 -8.04 13.58
CA LYS A 10 -16.38 -6.91 14.13
C LYS A 10 -14.87 -7.06 13.93
N LEU A 11 -14.30 -8.24 14.20
CA LEU A 11 -12.87 -8.49 13.99
C LEU A 11 -12.50 -8.43 12.50
N ARG A 12 -13.39 -8.93 11.63
CA ARG A 12 -13.20 -8.83 10.17
C ARG A 12 -13.21 -7.37 9.70
N ASP A 13 -14.12 -6.55 10.21
CA ASP A 13 -14.21 -5.13 9.83
C ASP A 13 -12.93 -4.36 10.25
N ILE A 14 -12.34 -4.73 11.40
CA ILE A 14 -11.10 -4.14 11.89
C ILE A 14 -9.88 -4.61 11.05
N THR A 15 -9.80 -5.92 10.75
CA THR A 15 -8.57 -6.53 10.21
C THR A 15 -8.60 -6.78 8.71
N GLY A 16 -9.79 -6.76 8.08
CA GLY A 16 -9.97 -7.13 6.67
C GLY A 16 -9.71 -8.62 6.35
N VAL A 17 -9.40 -9.43 7.36
CA VAL A 17 -9.08 -10.86 7.20
C VAL A 17 -10.35 -11.70 7.02
N GLY A 18 -10.25 -12.85 6.35
CA GLY A 18 -11.39 -13.71 6.07
C GLY A 18 -12.10 -14.24 7.32
N MET A 19 -13.43 -14.41 7.26
CA MET A 19 -14.33 -14.81 8.38
C MET A 19 -13.83 -16.03 9.17
N MET A 20 -13.34 -17.07 8.48
CA MET A 20 -12.87 -18.29 9.15
C MET A 20 -11.59 -18.08 9.95
N ALA A 21 -10.68 -17.24 9.46
CA ALA A 21 -9.47 -16.86 10.17
C ALA A 21 -9.79 -15.99 11.40
N CYS A 22 -10.72 -15.04 11.26
CA CYS A 22 -11.21 -14.24 12.38
C CYS A 22 -11.88 -15.11 13.46
N LYS A 23 -12.73 -16.07 13.07
CA LYS A 23 -13.35 -17.01 14.01
C LYS A 23 -12.30 -17.82 14.76
N LYS A 24 -11.30 -18.36 14.02
CA LYS A 24 -10.20 -19.12 14.64
C LYS A 24 -9.41 -18.27 15.63
N ALA A 25 -9.06 -17.03 15.24
CA ALA A 25 -8.32 -16.13 16.11
C ALA A 25 -9.09 -15.82 17.40
N LEU A 26 -10.40 -15.54 17.31
CA LEU A 26 -11.23 -15.30 18.50
C LEU A 26 -11.33 -16.53 19.41
N VAL A 27 -11.41 -17.74 18.84
CA VAL A 27 -11.40 -18.98 19.64
C VAL A 27 -10.06 -19.11 20.38
N GLU A 28 -8.93 -18.95 19.71
CA GLU A 28 -7.58 -19.04 20.29
C GLU A 28 -7.33 -17.97 21.36
N CYS A 29 -7.98 -16.81 21.23
CA CYS A 29 -7.84 -15.68 22.16
C CYS A 29 -9.03 -15.53 23.13
N ASN A 30 -9.85 -16.59 23.30
CA ASN A 30 -10.99 -16.59 24.22
C ASN A 30 -11.97 -15.41 24.05
N GLY A 31 -12.16 -14.93 22.80
CA GLY A 31 -13.06 -13.82 22.48
C GLY A 31 -12.46 -12.43 22.67
N ASP A 32 -11.21 -12.30 23.11
CA ASP A 32 -10.52 -11.03 23.21
C ASP A 32 -10.15 -10.52 21.81
N ILE A 33 -10.75 -9.37 21.43
CA ILE A 33 -10.59 -8.78 20.10
C ILE A 33 -9.17 -8.25 19.88
N ASP A 34 -8.57 -7.61 20.89
CA ASP A 34 -7.24 -7.02 20.77
C ASP A 34 -6.17 -8.12 20.68
N ALA A 35 -6.29 -9.14 21.51
CA ALA A 35 -5.45 -10.32 21.42
C ALA A 35 -5.62 -11.06 20.07
N ALA A 36 -6.85 -11.14 19.53
CA ALA A 36 -7.13 -11.75 18.23
C ALA A 36 -6.56 -10.92 17.08
N CYS A 37 -6.58 -9.59 17.14
CA CYS A 37 -5.88 -8.72 16.17
C CYS A 37 -4.37 -9.02 16.16
N GLU A 38 -3.74 -9.07 17.32
CA GLU A 38 -2.31 -9.37 17.43
C GLU A 38 -1.97 -10.80 16.97
N TYR A 39 -2.84 -11.76 17.28
CA TYR A 39 -2.71 -13.13 16.76
C TYR A 39 -2.75 -13.17 15.24
N LEU A 40 -3.71 -12.47 14.61
CA LEU A 40 -3.83 -12.39 13.15
C LEU A 40 -2.63 -11.67 12.54
N ARG A 41 -2.12 -10.63 13.17
CA ARG A 41 -0.90 -9.93 12.73
C ARG A 41 0.30 -10.88 12.70
N LYS A 42 0.54 -11.66 13.75
CA LYS A 42 1.61 -12.67 13.81
C LYS A 42 1.42 -13.77 12.76
N GLN A 43 0.19 -14.22 12.52
CA GLN A 43 -0.12 -15.18 11.46
C GLN A 43 0.18 -14.60 10.07
N GLY A 44 -0.14 -13.33 9.84
CA GLY A 44 0.19 -12.61 8.61
C GLY A 44 1.69 -12.59 8.32
N LEU A 45 2.51 -12.27 9.32
CA LEU A 45 3.97 -12.31 9.20
C LEU A 45 4.48 -13.72 8.84
N ALA A 46 3.91 -14.78 9.43
CA ALA A 46 4.25 -16.16 9.08
C ALA A 46 3.86 -16.51 7.63
N VAL A 47 2.75 -15.97 7.12
CA VAL A 47 2.33 -16.12 5.71
C VAL A 47 3.32 -15.43 4.79
N VAL A 48 3.72 -14.19 5.09
CA VAL A 48 4.72 -13.43 4.32
C VAL A 48 6.05 -14.20 4.28
N ALA A 49 6.53 -14.67 5.42
CA ALA A 49 7.78 -15.44 5.49
C ALA A 49 7.75 -16.69 4.62
N LYS A 50 6.65 -17.45 4.63
CA LYS A 50 6.47 -18.64 3.76
C LYS A 50 6.45 -18.30 2.26
N LYS A 51 6.09 -17.07 1.90
CA LYS A 51 6.02 -16.61 0.50
C LYS A 51 7.27 -15.86 0.05
N ALA A 52 8.21 -15.60 0.94
CA ALA A 52 9.39 -14.75 0.67
C ALA A 52 10.21 -15.22 -0.54
N SER A 53 10.32 -16.55 -0.76
CA SER A 53 11.06 -17.13 -1.89
C SER A 53 10.29 -17.15 -3.22
N ARG A 54 8.98 -16.79 -3.24
CA ARG A 54 8.19 -16.80 -4.47
C ARG A 54 8.61 -15.65 -5.38
N ILE A 55 8.45 -15.86 -6.69
CA ILE A 55 8.70 -14.82 -7.70
C ILE A 55 7.45 -13.94 -7.81
N ALA A 56 7.62 -12.65 -7.62
CA ALA A 56 6.61 -11.63 -7.85
C ALA A 56 7.05 -10.79 -9.07
N ALA A 57 6.74 -11.29 -10.27
CA ALA A 57 7.16 -10.70 -11.53
C ALA A 57 6.15 -9.71 -12.13
N GLU A 58 4.90 -9.80 -11.69
CA GLU A 58 3.83 -8.86 -12.04
C GLU A 58 3.76 -7.71 -11.02
N GLY A 59 2.85 -6.77 -11.23
CA GLY A 59 2.66 -5.63 -10.35
C GLY A 59 2.30 -4.38 -11.10
N ALA A 60 2.44 -3.24 -10.42
CA ALA A 60 2.17 -1.94 -11.01
C ALA A 60 3.05 -0.82 -10.43
N ALA A 61 3.32 0.17 -11.27
CA ALA A 61 3.75 1.49 -10.87
C ALA A 61 2.52 2.35 -10.54
N ARG A 62 2.58 3.12 -9.45
CA ARG A 62 1.56 4.10 -9.05
C ARG A 62 2.24 5.35 -8.52
N ALA A 63 1.60 6.48 -8.76
CA ALA A 63 2.09 7.75 -8.31
C ALA A 63 1.09 8.45 -7.38
N TYR A 64 1.62 9.33 -6.56
CA TYR A 64 0.86 10.31 -5.81
C TYR A 64 1.57 11.66 -5.89
N ILE A 65 0.82 12.71 -6.18
CA ILE A 65 1.29 14.09 -6.20
C ILE A 65 0.63 14.83 -5.04
N SER A 66 1.40 15.64 -4.29
CA SER A 66 0.87 16.48 -3.22
C SER A 66 -0.15 17.49 -3.75
N GLU A 67 -1.05 17.97 -2.88
CA GLU A 67 -2.11 18.92 -3.27
C GLU A 67 -1.53 20.23 -3.81
N ASP A 68 -0.40 20.68 -3.29
CA ASP A 68 0.33 21.87 -3.74
C ASP A 68 1.17 21.62 -5.01
N LYS A 69 1.20 20.38 -5.50
CA LYS A 69 1.97 19.93 -6.66
C LYS A 69 3.49 20.11 -6.56
N HIS A 70 4.03 20.35 -5.37
CA HIS A 70 5.47 20.53 -5.17
C HIS A 70 6.22 19.24 -4.83
N THR A 71 5.51 18.16 -4.53
CA THR A 71 6.12 16.87 -4.20
C THR A 71 5.37 15.75 -4.88
N GLY A 72 6.11 14.86 -5.55
CA GLY A 72 5.57 13.68 -6.19
C GLY A 72 6.34 12.42 -5.80
N ALA A 73 5.62 11.30 -5.66
CA ALA A 73 6.24 9.99 -5.51
C ALA A 73 5.72 9.01 -6.54
N LEU A 74 6.61 8.15 -7.00
CA LEU A 74 6.33 7.00 -7.84
C LEU A 74 6.80 5.73 -7.12
N VAL A 75 5.90 4.77 -6.94
CA VAL A 75 6.20 3.49 -6.30
C VAL A 75 6.03 2.34 -7.28
N GLU A 76 6.87 1.32 -7.15
CA GLU A 76 6.68 0.01 -7.80
C GLU A 76 6.39 -1.03 -6.73
N VAL A 77 5.21 -1.62 -6.83
CA VAL A 77 4.78 -2.75 -5.98
C VAL A 77 4.60 -3.97 -6.87
N ASN A 78 5.18 -5.10 -6.48
CA ASN A 78 5.10 -6.34 -7.23
C ASN A 78 4.21 -7.37 -6.54
N CYS A 79 3.57 -8.22 -7.35
CA CYS A 79 2.77 -9.38 -6.95
C CYS A 79 3.02 -10.56 -7.89
N GLU A 80 2.39 -11.72 -7.64
CA GLU A 80 2.65 -12.93 -8.42
C GLU A 80 1.88 -12.91 -9.76
N THR A 81 0.65 -12.36 -9.79
CA THR A 81 -0.22 -12.37 -10.99
C THR A 81 -0.74 -10.99 -11.36
N ASP A 82 -1.10 -10.84 -12.63
CA ASP A 82 -1.75 -9.63 -13.15
C ASP A 82 -3.19 -9.46 -12.65
N PHE A 83 -3.85 -10.55 -12.22
CA PHE A 83 -5.16 -10.49 -11.57
C PHE A 83 -5.10 -9.73 -10.26
N VAL A 84 -4.11 -10.05 -9.41
CA VAL A 84 -3.89 -9.32 -8.16
C VAL A 84 -3.46 -7.88 -8.42
N ALA A 85 -2.59 -7.63 -9.41
CA ALA A 85 -2.16 -6.29 -9.79
C ALA A 85 -3.32 -5.34 -10.18
N LYS A 86 -4.43 -5.89 -10.66
CA LYS A 86 -5.65 -5.16 -11.05
C LYS A 86 -6.72 -5.10 -9.97
N SER A 87 -6.54 -5.82 -8.85
CA SER A 87 -7.52 -5.86 -7.77
C SER A 87 -7.55 -4.56 -6.98
N ASP A 88 -8.74 -4.20 -6.45
CA ASP A 88 -8.92 -2.99 -5.63
C ASP A 88 -7.99 -2.99 -4.42
N VAL A 89 -7.77 -4.15 -3.80
CA VAL A 89 -6.86 -4.30 -2.64
C VAL A 89 -5.43 -3.89 -2.97
N PHE A 90 -4.95 -4.28 -4.15
CA PHE A 90 -3.60 -3.97 -4.59
C PHE A 90 -3.46 -2.51 -5.03
N VAL A 91 -4.46 -2.00 -5.76
CA VAL A 91 -4.48 -0.60 -6.21
C VAL A 91 -4.53 0.35 -5.01
N GLU A 92 -5.39 0.08 -4.02
CA GLU A 92 -5.48 0.85 -2.78
C GLU A 92 -4.16 0.82 -2.00
N LEU A 93 -3.54 -0.35 -1.84
CA LEU A 93 -2.23 -0.48 -1.22
C LEU A 93 -1.18 0.42 -1.90
N CYS A 94 -1.09 0.37 -3.23
CA CYS A 94 -0.11 1.16 -3.98
C CYS A 94 -0.34 2.67 -3.79
N GLN A 95 -1.60 3.11 -3.74
CA GLN A 95 -1.94 4.51 -3.49
C GLN A 95 -1.57 4.94 -2.06
N ASP A 96 -1.90 4.13 -1.05
CA ASP A 96 -1.54 4.38 0.35
C ASP A 96 -0.01 4.48 0.51
N VAL A 97 0.76 3.62 -0.16
CA VAL A 97 2.22 3.61 -0.12
C VAL A 97 2.81 4.85 -0.80
N ALA A 98 2.32 5.21 -2.00
CA ALA A 98 2.79 6.41 -2.71
C ALA A 98 2.48 7.69 -1.92
N LYS A 99 1.27 7.78 -1.34
CA LYS A 99 0.88 8.88 -0.46
C LYS A 99 1.76 8.95 0.79
N ALA A 100 2.05 7.82 1.43
CA ALA A 100 2.93 7.77 2.60
C ALA A 100 4.34 8.27 2.28
N ALA A 101 4.87 7.98 1.09
CA ALA A 101 6.16 8.48 0.62
C ALA A 101 6.17 10.02 0.53
N VAL A 102 5.14 10.62 -0.07
CA VAL A 102 4.99 12.08 -0.19
C VAL A 102 4.80 12.73 1.18
N ASP A 103 3.84 12.26 1.98
CA ASP A 103 3.50 12.85 3.29
C ASP A 103 4.70 12.85 4.26
N ASN A 104 5.64 11.92 4.12
CA ASN A 104 6.80 11.78 5.00
C ASN A 104 8.14 12.14 4.33
N ASN A 105 8.12 12.54 3.06
CA ASN A 105 9.28 12.91 2.27
C ASN A 105 10.35 11.80 2.26
N ILE A 106 9.97 10.58 1.88
CA ILE A 106 10.81 9.37 1.93
C ILE A 106 10.95 8.75 0.54
N ASP A 107 12.21 8.53 0.13
CA ASP A 107 12.63 7.86 -1.11
C ASP A 107 13.35 6.52 -0.89
N ASP A 108 13.37 6.04 0.33
CA ASP A 108 14.01 4.78 0.75
C ASP A 108 12.95 3.73 1.10
N VAL A 109 13.05 2.54 0.50
CA VAL A 109 12.08 1.46 0.66
C VAL A 109 11.98 0.98 2.11
N GLU A 110 13.12 0.79 2.81
CA GLU A 110 13.11 0.24 4.16
C GLU A 110 12.59 1.28 5.17
N LYS A 111 12.92 2.54 4.98
CA LYS A 111 12.35 3.64 5.78
C LYS A 111 10.85 3.76 5.54
N LEU A 112 10.42 3.68 4.26
CA LEU A 112 9.00 3.79 3.91
C LEU A 112 8.16 2.66 4.51
N LYS A 113 8.66 1.43 4.55
CA LYS A 113 7.99 0.31 5.22
C LYS A 113 7.67 0.59 6.69
N ALA A 114 8.52 1.34 7.38
CA ALA A 114 8.35 1.69 8.79
C ALA A 114 7.38 2.86 9.04
N VAL A 115 7.00 3.60 7.99
CA VAL A 115 6.09 4.76 8.11
C VAL A 115 4.73 4.32 8.62
N LYS A 116 4.20 5.06 9.61
CA LYS A 116 2.84 4.88 10.11
C LYS A 116 1.85 5.68 9.28
N THR A 117 0.85 4.99 8.78
CA THR A 117 -0.34 5.58 8.15
C THR A 117 -1.53 5.49 9.12
N ALA A 118 -2.69 6.04 8.73
CA ALA A 118 -3.92 5.89 9.51
C ALA A 118 -4.39 4.42 9.65
N LYS A 119 -3.92 3.52 8.75
CA LYS A 119 -4.31 2.11 8.69
C LYS A 119 -3.27 1.14 9.30
N GLY A 120 -2.14 1.64 9.79
CA GLY A 120 -1.00 0.86 10.27
C GLY A 120 0.31 1.26 9.58
N THR A 121 1.40 0.55 9.80
CA THR A 121 2.64 0.79 9.05
C THR A 121 2.51 0.29 7.61
N VAL A 122 3.30 0.85 6.69
CA VAL A 122 3.33 0.39 5.29
C VAL A 122 3.65 -1.11 5.21
N ASP A 123 4.53 -1.63 6.04
CA ASP A 123 4.85 -3.07 6.11
C ASP A 123 3.64 -3.90 6.58
N GLU A 124 2.87 -3.38 7.53
CA GLU A 124 1.61 -4.02 7.96
C GLU A 124 0.55 -4.01 6.85
N LEU A 125 0.46 -2.94 6.05
CA LEU A 125 -0.44 -2.89 4.88
C LEU A 125 -0.05 -3.94 3.83
N ILE A 126 1.25 -4.09 3.53
CA ILE A 126 1.78 -5.11 2.61
C ILE A 126 1.47 -6.52 3.15
N THR A 127 1.67 -6.75 4.44
CA THR A 127 1.36 -8.01 5.11
C THR A 127 -0.13 -8.35 5.02
N ALA A 128 -0.99 -7.38 5.27
CA ALA A 128 -2.44 -7.54 5.19
C ALA A 128 -2.89 -7.88 3.75
N ALA A 129 -2.37 -7.16 2.76
CA ALA A 129 -2.65 -7.41 1.34
C ALA A 129 -2.16 -8.79 0.91
N THR A 130 -0.93 -9.20 1.31
CA THR A 130 -0.38 -10.55 1.07
C THR A 130 -1.28 -11.63 1.67
N THR A 131 -1.80 -11.41 2.87
CA THR A 131 -2.69 -12.37 3.55
C THR A 131 -4.05 -12.45 2.86
N LYS A 132 -4.59 -11.30 2.42
CA LYS A 132 -5.91 -11.20 1.79
C LYS A 132 -5.92 -11.77 0.38
N THR A 133 -4.88 -11.50 -0.41
CA THR A 133 -4.77 -11.99 -1.80
C THR A 133 -4.23 -13.41 -1.90
N GLY A 134 -3.49 -13.86 -0.89
CA GLY A 134 -2.80 -15.14 -0.93
C GLY A 134 -1.54 -15.13 -1.81
N GLU A 135 -1.11 -13.98 -2.32
CA GLU A 135 0.08 -13.83 -3.15
C GLU A 135 1.20 -13.09 -2.41
N LYS A 136 2.45 -13.31 -2.81
CA LYS A 136 3.56 -12.45 -2.38
C LYS A 136 3.35 -11.06 -2.94
N ILE A 137 3.36 -10.07 -2.05
CA ILE A 137 3.38 -8.65 -2.42
C ILE A 137 4.63 -8.01 -1.83
N SER A 138 5.30 -7.17 -2.59
CA SER A 138 6.52 -6.49 -2.15
C SER A 138 6.63 -5.09 -2.73
N LEU A 139 6.95 -4.11 -1.88
CA LEU A 139 7.40 -2.80 -2.32
C LEU A 139 8.83 -2.95 -2.84
N ARG A 140 9.02 -2.69 -4.13
CA ARG A 140 10.32 -2.87 -4.81
C ARG A 140 11.11 -1.60 -4.89
N ARG A 141 10.45 -0.51 -5.31
CA ARG A 141 11.10 0.78 -5.51
C ARG A 141 10.19 1.92 -5.09
N VAL A 142 10.80 3.01 -4.68
CA VAL A 142 10.18 4.31 -4.52
C VAL A 142 11.11 5.36 -5.12
N ALA A 143 10.55 6.33 -5.82
CA ALA A 143 11.21 7.56 -6.23
C ALA A 143 10.38 8.73 -5.71
N LEU A 144 11.05 9.74 -5.17
CA LEU A 144 10.44 10.96 -4.67
C LEU A 144 11.13 12.16 -5.34
N GLN A 145 10.35 13.11 -5.79
CA GLN A 145 10.84 14.41 -6.28
C GLN A 145 10.15 15.51 -5.51
N THR A 146 10.89 16.60 -5.25
CA THR A 146 10.36 17.80 -4.59
C THR A 146 10.91 19.02 -5.30
N ASN A 147 10.03 19.88 -5.81
CA ASN A 147 10.37 21.08 -6.52
C ASN A 147 9.57 22.26 -5.99
N LYS A 148 10.22 23.13 -5.23
CA LYS A 148 9.58 24.33 -4.66
C LYS A 148 9.37 25.46 -5.67
N ASP A 149 10.12 25.43 -6.76
CA ASP A 149 10.14 26.48 -7.79
C ASP A 149 9.41 26.04 -9.08
N GLY A 150 8.64 24.96 -9.02
CA GLY A 150 7.91 24.42 -10.14
C GLY A 150 6.81 23.46 -9.70
N ILE A 151 6.44 22.54 -10.56
CA ILE A 151 5.41 21.53 -10.27
C ILE A 151 5.90 20.12 -10.59
N GLU A 152 5.33 19.16 -9.87
CA GLU A 152 5.43 17.74 -10.12
C GLU A 152 4.15 17.24 -10.75
N GLU A 153 4.27 16.39 -11.77
CA GLU A 153 3.17 15.64 -12.38
C GLU A 153 3.58 14.20 -12.64
N ALA A 154 2.58 13.32 -12.82
CA ALA A 154 2.84 11.91 -13.04
C ALA A 154 1.97 11.36 -14.17
N TYR A 155 2.55 10.51 -14.99
CA TYR A 155 1.84 9.75 -16.00
C TYR A 155 1.94 8.25 -15.74
N ILE A 156 0.80 7.57 -15.68
CA ILE A 156 0.71 6.12 -15.51
C ILE A 156 0.15 5.51 -16.79
N HIS A 157 0.93 4.65 -17.43
CA HIS A 157 0.59 4.03 -18.70
C HIS A 157 0.26 2.54 -18.55
N MET A 158 -0.65 2.04 -19.43
CA MET A 158 -1.05 0.62 -19.50
C MET A 158 -1.44 0.02 -18.13
N GLY A 159 -2.24 0.76 -17.36
CA GLY A 159 -2.75 0.28 -16.06
C GLY A 159 -1.69 0.13 -14.99
N GLY A 160 -0.52 0.80 -15.14
CA GLY A 160 0.58 0.74 -14.18
C GLY A 160 1.77 -0.09 -14.64
N LYS A 161 1.82 -0.52 -15.90
CA LYS A 161 3.02 -1.20 -16.45
C LYS A 161 4.20 -0.24 -16.61
N MET A 162 3.91 1.05 -16.82
CA MET A 162 4.89 2.13 -16.81
C MET A 162 4.38 3.30 -16.00
N GLY A 163 5.27 3.99 -15.32
CA GLY A 163 4.99 5.23 -14.62
C GLY A 163 6.15 6.20 -14.82
N THR A 164 5.82 7.47 -14.99
CA THR A 164 6.77 8.56 -15.11
C THR A 164 6.41 9.64 -14.12
N LEU A 165 7.41 10.17 -13.44
CA LEU A 165 7.32 11.38 -12.63
C LEU A 165 8.01 12.48 -13.41
N VAL A 166 7.37 13.64 -13.54
CA VAL A 166 7.85 14.77 -14.35
C VAL A 166 7.95 15.99 -13.46
N GLU A 167 9.15 16.54 -13.37
CA GLU A 167 9.44 17.81 -12.73
C GLU A 167 9.51 18.93 -13.77
N LEU A 168 8.68 19.96 -13.60
CA LEU A 168 8.70 21.16 -14.44
C LEU A 168 9.10 22.37 -13.60
N LYS A 169 10.26 22.96 -13.93
CA LYS A 169 10.68 24.26 -13.40
C LYS A 169 10.17 25.38 -14.31
N THR A 170 9.36 26.24 -13.73
CA THR A 170 8.73 27.31 -14.51
C THR A 170 8.82 28.64 -13.75
N GLU A 171 9.67 29.52 -14.17
CA GLU A 171 9.68 30.89 -13.66
C GLU A 171 8.40 31.62 -14.11
N GLY A 172 7.55 32.01 -13.16
CA GLY A 172 6.37 32.82 -13.40
C GLY A 172 5.15 32.08 -14.01
N VAL A 173 5.18 30.74 -14.09
CA VAL A 173 4.04 29.93 -14.56
C VAL A 173 3.36 29.25 -13.36
N THR A 174 2.05 29.37 -13.28
CA THR A 174 1.25 28.71 -12.24
C THR A 174 0.74 27.36 -12.72
N ALA A 175 0.40 26.47 -11.79
CA ALA A 175 -0.20 25.16 -12.10
C ALA A 175 -1.43 25.27 -13.01
N ALA A 176 -2.19 26.38 -12.94
CA ALA A 176 -3.35 26.66 -13.79
C ALA A 176 -2.97 26.83 -15.29
N ASN A 177 -1.73 27.25 -15.59
CA ASN A 177 -1.30 27.51 -16.96
C ASN A 177 -0.59 26.32 -17.61
N LEU A 178 -0.34 25.24 -16.84
CA LEU A 178 0.40 24.04 -17.28
C LEU A 178 -0.48 22.83 -17.51
N GLY A 179 -1.79 22.92 -17.24
CA GLY A 179 -2.71 21.79 -17.32
C GLY A 179 -2.79 21.10 -18.68
N ASP A 180 -2.36 21.78 -19.77
CA ASP A 180 -2.35 21.24 -21.13
C ASP A 180 -0.94 20.74 -21.55
N VAL A 181 0.08 20.86 -20.72
CA VAL A 181 1.49 20.53 -21.07
C VAL A 181 1.94 19.19 -20.49
N VAL A 182 1.19 18.66 -19.51
CA VAL A 182 1.57 17.43 -18.78
C VAL A 182 0.55 16.31 -18.99
#